data_f66bcb7fae7843ae388feeda4b3cbedd
#
_entry.id   f66bcb7fae7843ae388feeda4b3cbedd
#
_cell.length_a   1.000
_cell.length_b   1.000
_cell.length_c   1.000
_cell.angle_alpha   90.00
_cell.angle_beta   90.00
_cell.angle_gamma   90.00
#
_symmetry.space_group_name_H-M   'P 1'
#
loop_
_entity.id
_entity.type
_entity.pdbx_description
1 polymer ?
#
loop_
_entity_poly.entity_id
_entity_poly.type
_entity_poly.pdbx_seq_one_letter_code
_entity_poly.pdbx_strand_id
1 'polypeptide(L)'
;MIASLTGRLASKHPGGVVIDVQGVGYDVLIPLSTFYRLPDPEQSVTLHIHTHVREDAIQLFGFLSAREKDAFLLLLTVSGIGPKLALSVISTLSVDDLASAIRDDDYKVLASVPGIGKKSAGRLALELKDKIEKISMATDGLTTKAPQSSNRTLDDALSALVNLGYKAADVKDVLKQVLADRNGETPLQDLIRAALKELAK
;
A
#
# COMPACT_ATOMS: atom_id res chain seq x y z
N MET A 1 8.80 -4.69 -13.03
CA MET A 1 7.90 -4.87 -11.89
C MET A 1 6.46 -4.71 -12.36
N ILE A 2 5.55 -5.61 -11.98
CA ILE A 2 4.12 -5.56 -12.34
C ILE A 2 3.38 -4.88 -11.21
N ALA A 3 2.65 -3.79 -11.49
CA ALA A 3 1.96 -2.97 -10.50
C ALA A 3 0.44 -3.23 -10.46
N SER A 4 -0.14 -3.60 -11.60
CA SER A 4 -1.54 -3.96 -11.76
C SER A 4 -1.72 -4.91 -12.94
N LEU A 5 -2.77 -5.73 -12.90
CA LEU A 5 -3.20 -6.57 -14.01
C LEU A 5 -4.69 -6.34 -14.24
N THR A 6 -5.04 -6.06 -15.48
CA THR A 6 -6.44 -6.02 -15.96
C THR A 6 -6.59 -7.04 -17.07
N GLY A 7 -7.47 -7.99 -16.87
CA GLY A 7 -7.67 -9.06 -17.85
C GLY A 7 -8.86 -9.93 -17.52
N ARG A 8 -9.02 -11.01 -18.25
CA ARG A 8 -10.06 -12.02 -18.07
C ARG A 8 -9.64 -12.99 -16.95
N LEU A 9 -10.52 -13.24 -15.99
CA LEU A 9 -10.30 -14.25 -14.96
C LEU A 9 -10.42 -15.64 -15.58
N ALA A 10 -9.31 -16.27 -15.92
CA ALA A 10 -9.29 -17.58 -16.56
C ALA A 10 -9.62 -18.72 -15.58
N SER A 11 -9.12 -18.63 -14.35
CA SER A 11 -9.45 -19.58 -13.28
C SER A 11 -9.30 -18.94 -11.91
N LYS A 12 -10.04 -19.46 -10.91
CA LYS A 12 -9.89 -19.08 -9.50
C LYS A 12 -9.95 -20.30 -8.60
N HIS A 13 -9.10 -20.30 -7.58
CA HIS A 13 -9.11 -21.29 -6.51
C HIS A 13 -8.73 -20.61 -5.17
N PRO A 14 -9.03 -21.22 -4.02
CA PRO A 14 -8.64 -20.65 -2.74
C PRO A 14 -7.14 -20.38 -2.67
N GLY A 15 -6.76 -19.11 -2.59
CA GLY A 15 -5.36 -18.67 -2.51
C GLY A 15 -4.69 -18.29 -3.83
N GLY A 16 -5.33 -18.49 -5.01
CA GLY A 16 -4.74 -18.10 -6.29
C GLY A 16 -5.73 -17.93 -7.44
N VAL A 17 -5.32 -17.17 -8.44
CA VAL A 17 -6.07 -16.93 -9.68
C VAL A 17 -5.13 -16.88 -10.88
N VAL A 18 -5.65 -17.21 -12.04
CA VAL A 18 -4.98 -16.95 -13.31
C VAL A 18 -5.73 -15.84 -14.04
N ILE A 19 -5.01 -14.76 -14.33
CA ILE A 19 -5.51 -13.63 -15.11
C ILE A 19 -4.92 -13.72 -16.53
N ASP A 20 -5.79 -13.87 -17.51
CA ASP A 20 -5.43 -13.84 -18.91
C ASP A 20 -5.39 -12.38 -19.40
N VAL A 21 -4.21 -11.93 -19.77
CA VAL A 21 -3.99 -10.63 -20.39
C VAL A 21 -3.51 -10.85 -21.80
N GLN A 22 -4.42 -10.80 -22.76
CA GLN A 22 -4.14 -10.95 -24.20
C GLN A 22 -3.40 -12.26 -24.56
N GLY A 23 -3.79 -13.39 -23.93
CA GLY A 23 -3.21 -14.70 -24.18
C GLY A 23 -2.03 -15.05 -23.28
N VAL A 24 -1.60 -14.15 -22.39
CA VAL A 24 -0.61 -14.45 -21.35
C VAL A 24 -1.33 -14.68 -20.02
N GLY A 25 -1.23 -15.89 -19.47
CA GLY A 25 -1.78 -16.24 -18.16
C GLY A 25 -0.82 -15.86 -17.03
N TYR A 26 -1.25 -14.96 -16.16
CA TYR A 26 -0.53 -14.58 -14.95
C TYR A 26 -1.08 -15.33 -13.74
N ASP A 27 -0.24 -16.15 -13.11
CA ASP A 27 -0.57 -16.82 -11.84
C ASP A 27 -0.35 -15.83 -10.68
N VAL A 28 -1.42 -15.52 -9.94
CA VAL A 28 -1.44 -14.50 -8.91
C VAL A 28 -1.96 -15.09 -7.61
N LEU A 29 -1.15 -15.04 -6.56
CA LEU A 29 -1.56 -15.38 -5.20
C LEU A 29 -2.44 -14.27 -4.63
N ILE A 30 -3.59 -14.64 -4.06
CA ILE A 30 -4.56 -13.68 -3.52
C ILE A 30 -5.00 -14.07 -2.11
N PRO A 31 -5.39 -13.10 -1.25
CA PRO A 31 -6.00 -13.40 0.03
C PRO A 31 -7.42 -13.99 -0.16
N LEU A 32 -7.89 -14.73 0.84
CA LEU A 32 -9.25 -15.28 0.82
C LEU A 32 -10.32 -14.19 0.75
N SER A 33 -10.10 -13.04 1.35
CA SER A 33 -10.97 -11.86 1.25
C SER A 33 -11.20 -11.44 -0.21
N THR A 34 -10.12 -11.43 -1.01
CA THR A 34 -10.17 -11.18 -2.45
C THR A 34 -10.90 -12.30 -3.18
N PHE A 35 -10.57 -13.59 -2.89
CA PHE A 35 -11.19 -14.74 -3.55
C PHE A 35 -12.73 -14.72 -3.49
N TYR A 36 -13.30 -14.42 -2.32
CA TYR A 36 -14.75 -14.36 -2.14
C TYR A 36 -15.44 -13.21 -2.88
N ARG A 37 -14.70 -12.14 -3.16
CA ARG A 37 -15.21 -10.92 -3.82
C ARG A 37 -14.97 -10.92 -5.33
N LEU A 38 -14.16 -11.85 -5.84
CA LEU A 38 -13.91 -11.97 -7.28
C LEU A 38 -15.13 -12.44 -8.03
N PRO A 39 -15.35 -11.92 -9.25
CA PRO A 39 -16.41 -12.39 -10.14
C PRO A 39 -16.20 -13.86 -10.54
N ASP A 40 -17.15 -14.38 -11.31
CA ASP A 40 -17.01 -15.71 -11.89
C ASP A 40 -15.94 -15.73 -12.99
N PRO A 41 -15.34 -16.91 -13.29
CA PRO A 41 -14.45 -17.09 -14.42
C PRO A 41 -15.03 -16.51 -15.71
N GLU A 42 -14.18 -16.13 -16.63
CA GLU A 42 -14.46 -15.47 -17.92
C GLU A 42 -14.82 -13.98 -17.80
N GLN A 43 -15.04 -13.43 -16.62
CA GLN A 43 -15.28 -12.00 -16.43
C GLN A 43 -13.98 -11.20 -16.32
N SER A 44 -14.06 -9.91 -16.65
CA SER A 44 -12.92 -8.99 -16.51
C SER A 44 -12.70 -8.62 -15.05
N VAL A 45 -11.43 -8.60 -14.64
CA VAL A 45 -11.01 -8.19 -13.29
C VAL A 45 -9.77 -7.32 -13.36
N THR A 46 -9.67 -6.38 -12.43
CA THR A 46 -8.45 -5.60 -12.20
C THR A 46 -7.93 -5.89 -10.80
N LEU A 47 -6.66 -6.26 -10.70
CA LEU A 47 -5.96 -6.47 -9.42
C LEU A 47 -4.80 -5.51 -9.28
N HIS A 48 -4.61 -4.98 -8.08
CA HIS A 48 -3.38 -4.32 -7.66
C HIS A 48 -2.34 -5.38 -7.33
N ILE A 49 -1.17 -5.32 -7.96
CA ILE A 49 -0.15 -6.37 -7.88
C ILE A 49 1.07 -5.89 -7.08
N HIS A 50 1.57 -6.76 -6.22
CA HIS A 50 2.93 -6.72 -5.69
C HIS A 50 3.74 -7.82 -6.35
N THR A 51 4.86 -7.45 -7.00
CA THR A 51 5.81 -8.40 -7.58
C THR A 51 6.89 -8.71 -6.56
N HIS A 52 6.98 -9.94 -6.11
CA HIS A 52 8.03 -10.44 -5.23
C HIS A 52 9.05 -11.23 -6.04
N VAL A 53 10.28 -10.73 -6.10
CA VAL A 53 11.36 -11.35 -6.88
C VAL A 53 12.37 -11.98 -5.92
N ARG A 54 12.72 -13.22 -6.20
CA ARG A 54 13.82 -13.97 -5.57
C ARG A 54 14.76 -14.50 -6.65
N GLU A 55 15.87 -15.07 -6.26
CA GLU A 55 16.84 -15.66 -7.20
C GLU A 55 16.23 -16.77 -8.06
N ASP A 56 15.31 -17.53 -7.50
CA ASP A 56 14.70 -18.74 -8.07
C ASP A 56 13.24 -18.55 -8.53
N ALA A 57 12.59 -17.42 -8.21
CA ALA A 57 11.17 -17.23 -8.51
C ALA A 57 10.72 -15.77 -8.61
N ILE A 58 9.73 -15.57 -9.46
CA ILE A 58 8.92 -14.33 -9.50
C ILE A 58 7.51 -14.71 -9.06
N GLN A 59 7.04 -14.13 -7.96
CA GLN A 59 5.70 -14.35 -7.43
C GLN A 59 4.89 -13.07 -7.51
N LEU A 60 3.63 -13.19 -7.93
CA LEU A 60 2.68 -12.08 -7.96
C LEU A 60 1.68 -12.24 -6.82
N PHE A 61 1.45 -11.15 -6.10
CA PHE A 61 0.43 -11.07 -5.05
C PHE A 61 -0.58 -10.03 -5.46
N GLY A 62 -1.87 -10.40 -5.50
CA GLY A 62 -2.94 -9.56 -6.04
C GLY A 62 -4.00 -9.21 -5.00
N PHE A 63 -4.50 -7.98 -5.09
CA PHE A 63 -5.49 -7.40 -4.18
C PHE A 63 -6.54 -6.63 -4.97
N LEU A 64 -7.79 -6.61 -4.48
CA LEU A 64 -8.86 -5.84 -5.10
C LEU A 64 -8.77 -4.34 -4.82
N SER A 65 -8.10 -3.94 -3.74
CA SER A 65 -7.92 -2.53 -3.40
C SER A 65 -6.44 -2.18 -3.19
N ALA A 66 -6.10 -0.91 -3.43
CA ALA A 66 -4.78 -0.37 -3.12
C ALA A 66 -4.51 -0.47 -1.62
N ARG A 67 -5.52 -0.25 -0.78
CA ARG A 67 -5.45 -0.31 0.68
C ARG A 67 -5.04 -1.70 1.20
N GLU A 68 -5.60 -2.79 0.62
CA GLU A 68 -5.19 -4.15 0.96
C GLU A 68 -3.72 -4.41 0.56
N LYS A 69 -3.31 -3.93 -0.63
CA LYS A 69 -1.92 -4.01 -1.07
C LYS A 69 -0.97 -3.23 -0.15
N ASP A 70 -1.34 -2.03 0.27
CA ASP A 70 -0.52 -1.20 1.16
C ASP A 70 -0.38 -1.83 2.55
N ALA A 71 -1.45 -2.42 3.08
CA ALA A 71 -1.42 -3.19 4.32
C ALA A 71 -0.49 -4.43 4.19
N PHE A 72 -0.56 -5.14 3.06
CA PHE A 72 0.35 -6.25 2.77
C PHE A 72 1.81 -5.79 2.73
N LEU A 73 2.12 -4.69 2.05
CA LEU A 73 3.47 -4.13 1.99
C LEU A 73 3.98 -3.70 3.37
N LEU A 74 3.11 -3.12 4.18
CA LEU A 74 3.43 -2.75 5.55
C LEU A 74 3.78 -3.98 6.40
N LEU A 75 3.00 -5.06 6.29
CA LEU A 75 3.28 -6.32 6.98
C LEU A 75 4.66 -6.90 6.61
N LEU A 76 5.07 -6.78 5.35
CA LEU A 76 6.39 -7.24 4.90
C LEU A 76 7.56 -6.47 5.52
N THR A 77 7.34 -5.28 6.08
CA THR A 77 8.39 -4.52 6.78
C THR A 77 8.71 -5.09 8.16
N VAL A 78 7.84 -5.98 8.70
CA VAL A 78 8.03 -6.56 10.02
C VAL A 78 8.94 -7.77 9.95
N SER A 79 9.98 -7.78 10.79
CA SER A 79 10.92 -8.88 10.82
C SER A 79 10.25 -10.23 11.16
N GLY A 80 10.45 -11.21 10.29
CA GLY A 80 9.87 -12.55 10.41
C GLY A 80 8.49 -12.70 9.78
N ILE A 81 7.94 -11.66 9.14
CA ILE A 81 6.71 -11.74 8.36
C ILE A 81 7.07 -11.79 6.87
N GLY A 82 6.98 -12.97 6.29
CA GLY A 82 7.14 -13.18 4.85
C GLY A 82 5.83 -13.05 4.08
N PRO A 83 5.88 -13.06 2.71
CA PRO A 83 4.70 -12.85 1.89
C PRO A 83 3.54 -13.81 2.16
N LYS A 84 3.81 -15.10 2.40
CA LYS A 84 2.77 -16.09 2.72
C LYS A 84 2.07 -15.76 4.03
N LEU A 85 2.82 -15.33 5.04
CA LEU A 85 2.25 -14.98 6.34
C LEU A 85 1.49 -13.66 6.27
N ALA A 86 2.01 -12.66 5.56
CA ALA A 86 1.30 -11.40 5.30
C ALA A 86 -0.03 -11.64 4.57
N LEU A 87 -0.04 -12.58 3.59
CA LEU A 87 -1.27 -12.97 2.89
C LEU A 87 -2.28 -13.65 3.84
N SER A 88 -1.80 -14.49 4.77
CA SER A 88 -2.64 -15.11 5.81
C SER A 88 -3.28 -14.06 6.73
N VAL A 89 -2.54 -13.01 7.10
CA VAL A 89 -3.08 -11.88 7.90
C VAL A 89 -4.23 -11.20 7.16
N ILE A 90 -4.02 -10.78 5.91
CA ILE A 90 -5.05 -10.08 5.10
C ILE A 90 -6.22 -11.01 4.75
N SER A 91 -6.00 -12.33 4.72
CA SER A 91 -7.07 -13.32 4.53
C SER A 91 -7.96 -13.49 5.77
N THR A 92 -7.41 -13.26 6.96
CA THR A 92 -8.08 -13.51 8.25
C THR A 92 -8.69 -12.24 8.84
N LEU A 93 -7.98 -11.12 8.72
CA LEU A 93 -8.37 -9.82 9.26
C LEU A 93 -8.61 -8.82 8.13
N SER A 94 -9.70 -8.06 8.20
CA SER A 94 -9.85 -6.88 7.36
C SER A 94 -8.76 -5.85 7.70
N VAL A 95 -8.48 -4.90 6.80
CA VAL A 95 -7.50 -3.84 7.08
C VAL A 95 -7.89 -3.01 8.30
N ASP A 96 -9.20 -2.81 8.51
CA ASP A 96 -9.72 -2.07 9.67
C ASP A 96 -9.57 -2.86 10.98
N ASP A 97 -9.88 -4.17 10.96
CA ASP A 97 -9.68 -5.04 12.13
C ASP A 97 -8.20 -5.16 12.49
N LEU A 98 -7.33 -5.28 11.49
CA LEU A 98 -5.89 -5.29 11.69
C LEU A 98 -5.41 -3.98 12.32
N ALA A 99 -5.88 -2.84 11.81
CA ALA A 99 -5.52 -1.53 12.33
C ALA A 99 -6.00 -1.34 13.78
N SER A 100 -7.23 -1.77 14.09
CA SER A 100 -7.77 -1.72 15.45
C SER A 100 -6.99 -2.63 16.39
N ALA A 101 -6.73 -3.88 16.00
CA ALA A 101 -5.98 -4.83 16.83
C ALA A 101 -4.54 -4.35 17.14
N ILE A 102 -3.89 -3.66 16.19
CA ILE A 102 -2.56 -3.07 16.40
C ILE A 102 -2.64 -1.86 17.34
N ARG A 103 -3.63 -0.98 17.18
CA ARG A 103 -3.82 0.23 17.98
C ARG A 103 -4.11 -0.11 19.44
N ASP A 104 -4.98 -1.09 19.64
CA ASP A 104 -5.49 -1.50 20.95
C ASP A 104 -4.60 -2.55 21.64
N ASP A 105 -3.45 -2.89 21.03
CA ASP A 105 -2.52 -3.93 21.48
C ASP A 105 -3.23 -5.30 21.71
N ASP A 106 -4.24 -5.62 20.85
CA ASP A 106 -4.99 -6.88 20.96
C ASP A 106 -4.19 -8.06 20.36
N TYR A 107 -3.26 -8.55 21.15
CA TYR A 107 -2.42 -9.70 20.78
C TYR A 107 -3.22 -10.99 20.56
N LYS A 108 -4.45 -11.11 21.12
CA LYS A 108 -5.28 -12.30 20.92
C LYS A 108 -5.83 -12.35 19.51
N VAL A 109 -6.35 -11.23 19.02
CA VAL A 109 -6.81 -11.11 17.63
C VAL A 109 -5.66 -11.32 16.66
N LEU A 110 -4.50 -10.69 16.89
CA LEU A 110 -3.33 -10.89 16.03
C LEU A 110 -2.83 -12.34 16.05
N ALA A 111 -2.84 -13.00 17.19
CA ALA A 111 -2.41 -14.40 17.32
C ALA A 111 -3.46 -15.41 16.84
N SER A 112 -4.68 -15.00 16.50
CA SER A 112 -5.68 -15.87 15.88
C SER A 112 -5.37 -16.18 14.41
N VAL A 113 -4.49 -15.39 13.79
CA VAL A 113 -4.06 -15.61 12.40
C VAL A 113 -3.17 -16.85 12.32
N PRO A 114 -3.47 -17.81 11.42
CA PRO A 114 -2.63 -18.99 11.22
C PRO A 114 -1.19 -18.62 10.92
N GLY A 115 -0.25 -19.14 11.72
CA GLY A 115 1.18 -18.87 11.61
C GLY A 115 1.68 -17.69 12.44
N ILE A 116 0.82 -16.95 13.13
CA ILE A 116 1.22 -15.88 14.05
C ILE A 116 1.12 -16.40 15.49
N GLY A 117 2.28 -16.55 16.14
CA GLY A 117 2.37 -16.82 17.56
C GLY A 117 2.42 -15.55 18.40
N LYS A 118 2.34 -15.71 19.74
CA LYS A 118 2.39 -14.59 20.71
C LYS A 118 3.57 -13.63 20.46
N LYS A 119 4.77 -14.16 20.14
CA LYS A 119 5.97 -13.37 19.90
C LYS A 119 5.84 -12.51 18.62
N SER A 120 5.30 -13.10 17.55
CA SER A 120 5.07 -12.38 16.28
C SER A 120 3.95 -11.36 16.41
N ALA A 121 2.88 -11.67 17.15
CA ALA A 121 1.80 -10.73 17.44
C ALA A 121 2.30 -9.48 18.20
N GLY A 122 3.12 -9.66 19.23
CA GLY A 122 3.73 -8.54 19.95
C GLY A 122 4.63 -7.68 19.07
N ARG A 123 5.41 -8.32 18.18
CA ARG A 123 6.26 -7.60 17.23
C ARG A 123 5.43 -6.81 16.19
N LEU A 124 4.37 -7.42 15.64
CA LEU A 124 3.44 -6.74 14.73
C LEU A 124 2.86 -5.48 15.36
N ALA A 125 2.32 -5.59 16.59
CA ALA A 125 1.76 -4.44 17.29
C ALA A 125 2.81 -3.34 17.50
N LEU A 126 4.02 -3.70 17.97
CA LEU A 126 5.07 -2.72 18.26
C LEU A 126 5.60 -2.02 17.01
N GLU A 127 5.94 -2.79 15.95
CA GLU A 127 6.60 -2.24 14.74
C GLU A 127 5.63 -1.49 13.81
N LEU A 128 4.32 -1.78 13.89
CA LEU A 128 3.33 -1.18 13.00
C LEU A 128 2.49 -0.08 13.65
N LYS A 129 2.53 0.11 14.97
CA LYS A 129 1.69 1.06 15.72
C LYS A 129 1.68 2.46 15.10
N ASP A 130 2.85 3.01 14.79
CA ASP A 130 3.00 4.36 14.23
C ASP A 130 2.73 4.45 12.72
N LYS A 131 2.70 3.29 12.03
CA LYS A 131 2.61 3.24 10.56
C LYS A 131 1.20 2.91 10.07
N ILE A 132 0.44 2.15 10.85
CA ILE A 132 -0.86 1.59 10.44
C ILE A 132 -1.94 2.66 10.28
N GLU A 133 -1.86 3.76 11.03
CA GLU A 133 -2.81 4.87 10.95
C GLU A 133 -2.86 5.51 9.56
N LYS A 134 -1.72 5.58 8.88
CA LYS A 134 -1.63 6.14 7.51
C LYS A 134 -2.44 5.33 6.50
N ILE A 135 -2.53 4.00 6.69
CA ILE A 135 -3.29 3.11 5.81
C ILE A 135 -4.77 3.11 6.17
N SER A 136 -5.09 3.23 7.47
CA SER A 136 -6.48 3.31 7.93
C SER A 136 -7.19 4.58 7.43
N MET A 137 -6.47 5.67 7.23
CA MET A 137 -7.02 6.95 6.72
C MET A 137 -7.08 7.04 5.20
N ALA A 138 -6.40 6.15 4.46
CA ALA A 138 -6.48 6.09 3.01
C ALA A 138 -7.80 5.46 2.59
N THR A 139 -8.79 6.28 2.24
CA THR A 139 -10.01 5.84 1.56
C THR A 139 -9.63 5.26 0.20
N ASP A 140 -10.24 4.12 -0.17
CA ASP A 140 -10.12 3.52 -1.50
C ASP A 140 -10.30 4.59 -2.59
N GLY A 141 -9.29 4.72 -3.45
CA GLY A 141 -9.10 5.79 -4.41
C GLY A 141 -10.14 5.91 -5.53
N LEU A 142 -11.43 5.93 -5.20
CA LEU A 142 -12.56 6.26 -6.07
C LEU A 142 -13.34 7.47 -5.54
N THR A 143 -12.65 8.51 -5.13
CA THR A 143 -13.29 9.83 -4.98
C THR A 143 -12.69 10.81 -5.96
N THR A 144 -13.43 10.98 -7.05
CA THR A 144 -13.50 12.20 -7.85
C THR A 144 -13.19 13.43 -7.00
N LYS A 145 -12.22 14.23 -7.48
CA LYS A 145 -12.03 15.67 -7.23
C LYS A 145 -12.79 16.23 -6.02
N ALA A 146 -12.23 16.07 -4.82
CA ALA A 146 -12.52 16.98 -3.72
C ALA A 146 -11.49 18.13 -3.76
N PRO A 147 -11.85 19.38 -3.33
CA PRO A 147 -11.00 20.54 -3.46
C PRO A 147 -9.63 20.31 -2.80
N GLN A 148 -8.58 20.67 -3.53
CA GLN A 148 -7.19 20.61 -3.07
C GLN A 148 -7.05 21.48 -1.83
N SER A 149 -6.97 20.88 -0.66
CA SER A 149 -6.54 21.61 0.53
C SER A 149 -5.03 21.88 0.39
N SER A 150 -4.58 23.07 0.75
CA SER A 150 -3.16 23.47 0.71
C SER A 150 -2.22 22.49 1.42
N ASN A 151 -2.71 21.74 2.40
CA ASN A 151 -1.98 20.68 3.09
C ASN A 151 -1.65 19.47 2.18
N ARG A 152 -2.56 19.06 1.28
CA ARG A 152 -2.29 17.96 0.34
C ARG A 152 -1.20 18.31 -0.66
N THR A 153 -1.23 19.51 -1.21
CA THR A 153 -0.20 20.00 -2.15
C THR A 153 1.18 20.01 -1.51
N LEU A 154 1.27 20.33 -0.22
CA LEU A 154 2.53 20.28 0.55
C LEU A 154 3.02 18.85 0.75
N ASP A 155 2.14 17.94 1.14
CA ASP A 155 2.48 16.53 1.37
C ASP A 155 2.90 15.85 0.07
N ASP A 156 2.23 16.17 -1.04
CA ASP A 156 2.58 15.67 -2.38
C ASP A 156 3.94 16.22 -2.83
N ALA A 157 4.23 17.51 -2.60
CA ALA A 157 5.52 18.12 -2.91
C ALA A 157 6.65 17.50 -2.05
N LEU A 158 6.41 17.33 -0.75
CA LEU A 158 7.36 16.68 0.16
C LEU A 158 7.68 15.26 -0.31
N SER A 159 6.64 14.47 -0.60
CA SER A 159 6.78 13.10 -1.09
C SER A 159 7.57 13.03 -2.38
N ALA A 160 7.27 13.91 -3.35
CA ALA A 160 7.97 13.96 -4.63
C ALA A 160 9.48 14.26 -4.46
N LEU A 161 9.83 15.25 -3.63
CA LEU A 161 11.22 15.65 -3.40
C LEU A 161 12.01 14.61 -2.61
N VAL A 162 11.38 13.96 -1.63
CA VAL A 162 12.00 12.84 -0.90
C VAL A 162 12.26 11.65 -1.83
N ASN A 163 11.33 11.33 -2.74
CA ASN A 163 11.51 10.30 -3.75
C ASN A 163 12.62 10.62 -4.77
N LEU A 164 12.94 11.90 -4.97
CA LEU A 164 14.10 12.35 -5.76
C LEU A 164 15.43 12.25 -4.99
N GLY A 165 15.39 11.84 -3.70
CA GLY A 165 16.59 11.58 -2.90
C GLY A 165 16.98 12.70 -1.94
N TYR A 166 16.19 13.77 -1.81
CA TYR A 166 16.45 14.83 -0.85
C TYR A 166 16.02 14.43 0.57
N LYS A 167 16.71 14.94 1.58
CA LYS A 167 16.38 14.65 2.98
C LYS A 167 15.07 15.35 3.37
N ALA A 168 14.18 14.61 4.03
CA ALA A 168 12.87 15.12 4.43
C ALA A 168 12.91 16.38 5.31
N ALA A 169 13.94 16.55 6.14
CA ALA A 169 14.14 17.74 6.96
C ALA A 169 14.39 18.97 6.09
N ASP A 170 15.36 18.89 5.18
CA ASP A 170 15.75 20.00 4.31
C ASP A 170 14.60 20.39 3.38
N VAL A 171 13.88 19.41 2.85
CA VAL A 171 12.69 19.63 2.00
C VAL A 171 11.59 20.35 2.75
N LYS A 172 11.30 19.99 4.01
CA LYS A 172 10.27 20.64 4.81
C LYS A 172 10.58 22.13 5.06
N ASP A 173 11.84 22.43 5.34
CA ASP A 173 12.25 23.81 5.61
C ASP A 173 12.18 24.66 4.33
N VAL A 174 12.64 24.13 3.21
CA VAL A 174 12.56 24.81 1.91
C VAL A 174 11.11 25.01 1.46
N LEU A 175 10.23 24.00 1.61
CA LEU A 175 8.82 24.15 1.25
C LEU A 175 8.12 25.21 2.10
N LYS A 176 8.42 25.32 3.40
CA LYS A 176 7.89 26.40 4.26
C LYS A 176 8.37 27.77 3.79
N GLN A 177 9.63 27.89 3.41
CA GLN A 177 10.22 29.15 2.93
C GLN A 177 9.61 29.60 1.60
N VAL A 178 9.46 28.66 0.64
CA VAL A 178 8.84 28.91 -0.67
C VAL A 178 7.37 29.33 -0.54
N LEU A 179 6.65 28.81 0.45
CA LEU A 179 5.26 29.17 0.71
C LEU A 179 5.13 30.54 1.41
N ALA A 180 6.05 30.87 2.30
CA ALA A 180 6.07 32.18 2.97
C ALA A 180 6.30 33.31 1.98
N ASP A 181 7.09 33.06 0.92
CA ASP A 181 7.38 34.07 -0.13
C ASP A 181 6.25 34.20 -1.16
N ARG A 182 5.25 33.32 -1.14
CA ARG A 182 4.15 33.30 -2.11
C ARG A 182 2.80 33.40 -1.42
N ASN A 183 2.20 34.59 -1.48
CA ASN A 183 0.83 34.84 -0.98
C ASN A 183 -0.21 34.19 -1.91
N GLY A 184 -0.59 32.93 -1.67
CA GLY A 184 -1.68 32.27 -2.40
C GLY A 184 -1.47 30.76 -2.68
N GLU A 185 -2.51 30.12 -3.22
CA GLU A 185 -2.45 28.71 -3.66
C GLU A 185 -1.45 28.56 -4.81
N THR A 186 -0.33 27.91 -4.52
CA THR A 186 0.71 27.62 -5.51
C THR A 186 0.44 26.22 -6.09
N PRO A 187 0.32 26.07 -7.42
CA PRO A 187 0.20 24.77 -8.06
C PRO A 187 1.37 23.85 -7.68
N LEU A 188 1.09 22.55 -7.51
CA LEU A 188 2.08 21.55 -7.09
C LEU A 188 3.36 21.61 -7.94
N GLN A 189 3.24 21.76 -9.26
CA GLN A 189 4.39 21.83 -10.17
C GLN A 189 5.30 23.02 -9.90
N ASP A 190 4.71 24.19 -9.62
CA ASP A 190 5.46 25.42 -9.36
C ASP A 190 6.12 25.37 -7.97
N LEU A 191 5.47 24.73 -7.01
CA LEU A 191 6.02 24.49 -5.67
C LEU A 191 7.24 23.56 -5.73
N ILE A 192 7.14 22.43 -6.44
CA ILE A 192 8.25 21.49 -6.63
C ILE A 192 9.41 22.18 -7.37
N ARG A 193 9.12 22.92 -8.44
CA ARG A 193 10.16 23.62 -9.23
C ARG A 193 10.90 24.68 -8.40
N ALA A 194 10.17 25.43 -7.59
CA ALA A 194 10.77 26.44 -6.72
C ALA A 194 11.64 25.78 -5.63
N ALA A 195 11.14 24.70 -5.01
CA ALA A 195 11.89 23.97 -3.99
C ALA A 195 13.17 23.34 -4.56
N LEU A 196 13.12 22.74 -5.77
CA LEU A 196 14.31 22.21 -6.43
C LEU A 196 15.37 23.28 -6.70
N LYS A 197 14.96 24.49 -7.05
CA LYS A 197 15.87 25.61 -7.27
C LYS A 197 16.59 26.06 -5.99
N GLU A 198 15.91 25.99 -4.85
CA GLU A 198 16.51 26.31 -3.55
C GLU A 198 17.40 25.18 -3.01
N LEU A 199 16.98 23.91 -3.20
CA LEU A 199 17.75 22.73 -2.79
C LEU A 199 19.03 22.47 -3.62
N ALA A 200 19.13 23.10 -4.80
CA ALA A 200 20.31 23.00 -5.69
C ALA A 200 21.38 24.05 -5.42
N LYS A 201 21.17 24.97 -4.45
CA LYS A 201 22.15 25.97 -4.02
C LYS A 201 23.06 25.40 -2.94
#